data_e9621db6b7fdfd8261ac84fb5f39fd06
#
_entry.id   e9621db6b7fdfd8261ac84fb5f39fd06
#
_cell.length_a   1.000
_cell.length_b   1.000
_cell.length_c   1.000
_cell.angle_alpha   90.00
_cell.angle_beta   90.00
_cell.angle_gamma   90.00
#
_symmetry.space_group_name_H-M   'P 1'
#
loop_
_entity.id
_entity.type
_entity.pdbx_description
1 polymer ?
#
loop_
_entity_poly.entity_id
_entity_poly.type
_entity_poly.pdbx_seq_one_letter_code
_entity_poly.pdbx_strand_id
1 'polypeptide(L)'
;MAVAVAVGLAFVVPEVAEEALADRDDHSASAAPLVRAPGPPRIAAPASHPRPRPTAGLPGERGRRNLYAADAPGDLSPAVWGLAPRVYVPNTLDGTVDVIDPRTDKVIRRLRVGGEPHHVTPSWDLRHLYVDNPGTGTLDVIDPKTARLGRRIKVASPYNLYFTPDGTKALVVSEENRLIEFRNPRTWKVRKRVRIPWPGVDHMDFSANGHFLLVSCEYSGIVVRVNTIRMAVTGTIDVGGRPIDVKASPDGRVFYVANQGESGVTVIDPFHLRKLGFIHTGVGAHGFAVSRDTKHLYVSNRIAGTISVISFAERRVVRTWKVGGSPDMLQVTPDGKQLWASNRFGHTVSVISTATGKVVHRIGVGDGPHGLAYFPQPGRFSLGHNGVYR
;
A
#
# COMPACT_ATOMS: atom_id res chain seq x y z
N MET A 1 23.02 -16.25 60.05
CA MET A 1 23.70 -15.49 59.00
C MET A 1 23.45 -16.21 57.68
N ALA A 2 22.54 -15.76 56.90
CA ALA A 2 22.26 -16.26 55.56
C ALA A 2 22.47 -15.11 54.59
N VAL A 3 23.42 -15.29 53.63
CA VAL A 3 23.74 -14.35 52.58
C VAL A 3 22.84 -14.65 51.41
N ALA A 4 21.98 -13.70 51.03
CA ALA A 4 21.19 -13.76 49.81
C ALA A 4 22.03 -13.25 48.64
N VAL A 5 22.23 -14.09 47.63
CA VAL A 5 22.84 -13.70 46.33
C VAL A 5 21.67 -13.35 45.38
N ALA A 6 21.58 -12.09 45.03
CA ALA A 6 20.67 -11.62 43.99
C ALA A 6 21.29 -11.89 42.63
N VAL A 7 20.68 -12.75 41.82
CA VAL A 7 21.01 -12.97 40.41
C VAL A 7 20.16 -12.00 39.59
N GLY A 8 20.81 -10.98 39.07
CA GLY A 8 20.19 -10.08 38.08
C GLY A 8 20.07 -10.77 36.71
N LEU A 9 18.87 -11.08 36.29
CA LEU A 9 18.60 -11.46 34.90
C LEU A 9 18.55 -10.20 34.03
N ALA A 10 19.63 -9.94 33.32
CA ALA A 10 19.61 -9.01 32.20
C ALA A 10 18.85 -9.68 31.02
N PHE A 11 17.71 -9.12 30.66
CA PHE A 11 17.06 -9.48 29.40
C PHE A 11 17.89 -8.95 28.23
N VAL A 12 18.70 -9.82 27.67
CA VAL A 12 19.29 -9.61 26.33
C VAL A 12 18.18 -9.86 25.34
N VAL A 13 17.71 -8.81 24.68
CA VAL A 13 16.81 -8.91 23.54
C VAL A 13 17.66 -9.49 22.40
N PRO A 14 17.28 -10.61 21.79
CA PRO A 14 18.10 -11.18 20.73
C PRO A 14 17.97 -10.34 19.46
N GLU A 15 19.03 -9.67 19.09
CA GLU A 15 19.25 -8.97 17.82
C GLU A 15 19.22 -9.92 16.60
N VAL A 16 19.15 -11.21 16.86
CA VAL A 16 19.28 -12.30 15.85
C VAL A 16 17.99 -12.55 15.05
N ALA A 17 16.84 -12.06 15.52
CA ALA A 17 15.56 -12.33 14.82
C ALA A 17 15.35 -11.44 13.57
N GLU A 18 16.04 -10.31 13.47
CA GLU A 18 15.87 -9.36 12.37
C GLU A 18 16.68 -9.78 11.13
N GLU A 19 17.88 -10.35 11.32
CA GLU A 19 18.68 -10.86 10.19
C GLU A 19 18.08 -12.10 9.54
N ALA A 20 17.49 -13.00 10.32
CA ALA A 20 16.94 -14.25 9.77
C ALA A 20 15.64 -14.07 9.00
N LEU A 21 14.90 -12.96 9.23
CA LEU A 21 13.66 -12.64 8.50
C LEU A 21 13.92 -11.73 7.30
N ALA A 22 14.94 -10.87 7.36
CA ALA A 22 15.36 -10.07 6.22
C ALA A 22 15.90 -10.95 5.08
N ASP A 23 16.59 -12.05 5.41
CA ASP A 23 17.19 -12.99 4.45
C ASP A 23 16.15 -13.87 3.72
N ARG A 24 14.91 -13.92 4.20
CA ARG A 24 13.82 -14.67 3.52
C ARG A 24 12.97 -13.83 2.58
N ASP A 25 12.99 -12.49 2.72
CA ASP A 25 12.43 -11.57 1.73
C ASP A 25 13.41 -11.29 0.58
N ASP A 26 14.67 -11.69 0.74
CA ASP A 26 15.72 -11.58 -0.26
C ASP A 26 15.89 -12.93 -0.97
N HIS A 27 15.07 -13.20 -1.97
CA HIS A 27 15.40 -14.24 -2.96
C HIS A 27 16.65 -13.81 -3.67
N SER A 28 17.78 -14.26 -3.09
CA SER A 28 19.14 -14.00 -3.44
C SER A 28 19.37 -13.97 -4.94
N ALA A 29 19.65 -12.80 -5.44
CA ALA A 29 20.68 -12.71 -6.47
C ALA A 29 22.03 -12.85 -5.75
N SER A 30 22.77 -13.92 -6.03
CA SER A 30 24.18 -14.10 -5.69
C SER A 30 24.91 -12.77 -5.75
N ALA A 31 25.64 -12.42 -4.70
CA ALA A 31 26.44 -11.22 -4.63
C ALA A 31 27.53 -11.26 -5.72
N ALA A 32 27.18 -10.73 -6.88
CA ALA A 32 28.17 -10.24 -7.83
C ALA A 32 28.69 -8.87 -7.33
N PRO A 33 29.99 -8.59 -7.49
CA PRO A 33 30.57 -7.35 -6.99
C PRO A 33 29.79 -6.15 -7.52
N LEU A 34 29.56 -5.15 -6.66
CA LEU A 34 28.92 -3.89 -6.97
C LEU A 34 29.61 -3.21 -8.16
N VAL A 35 29.20 -3.56 -9.36
CA VAL A 35 29.48 -2.76 -10.55
C VAL A 35 28.61 -1.52 -10.36
N ARG A 36 29.28 -0.39 -10.16
CA ARG A 36 28.64 0.93 -10.10
C ARG A 36 27.69 1.03 -11.29
N ALA A 37 26.38 1.07 -11.01
CA ALA A 37 25.37 1.21 -12.06
C ALA A 37 25.72 2.43 -12.90
N PRO A 38 25.62 2.35 -14.24
CA PRO A 38 25.78 3.52 -15.09
C PRO A 38 24.79 4.58 -14.60
N GLY A 39 25.29 5.79 -14.40
CA GLY A 39 24.47 6.92 -13.98
C GLY A 39 23.23 7.01 -14.86
N PRO A 40 22.11 7.52 -14.35
CA PRO A 40 20.87 7.60 -15.11
C PRO A 40 21.14 8.34 -16.43
N PRO A 41 20.56 7.86 -17.53
CA PRO A 41 20.69 8.59 -18.79
C PRO A 41 20.22 10.02 -18.53
N ARG A 42 21.06 11.02 -18.83
CA ARG A 42 20.68 12.43 -18.78
C ARG A 42 19.53 12.62 -19.78
N ILE A 43 18.31 12.58 -19.27
CA ILE A 43 17.15 13.00 -20.06
C ILE A 43 17.26 14.51 -20.15
N ALA A 44 17.47 15.03 -21.37
CA ALA A 44 17.46 16.46 -21.62
C ALA A 44 16.21 17.08 -20.99
N ALA A 45 16.38 18.20 -20.29
CA ALA A 45 15.28 18.92 -19.71
C ALA A 45 14.22 19.18 -20.80
N PRO A 46 12.96 18.78 -20.61
CA PRO A 46 11.94 19.07 -21.59
C PRO A 46 11.78 20.59 -21.66
N ALA A 47 11.73 21.12 -22.88
CA ALA A 47 11.36 22.51 -23.14
C ALA A 47 10.11 22.85 -22.32
N SER A 48 10.05 24.07 -21.81
CA SER A 48 8.96 24.59 -20.99
C SER A 48 7.60 24.33 -21.64
N HIS A 49 6.95 23.25 -21.22
CA HIS A 49 5.58 23.00 -21.65
C HIS A 49 4.63 23.90 -20.85
N PRO A 50 3.61 24.49 -21.50
CA PRO A 50 2.59 25.26 -20.81
C PRO A 50 1.95 24.39 -19.72
N ARG A 51 1.68 24.96 -18.56
CA ARG A 51 0.97 24.27 -17.46
C ARG A 51 -0.24 23.54 -18.03
N PRO A 52 -0.38 22.21 -17.82
CA PRO A 52 -1.59 21.54 -18.23
C PRO A 52 -2.76 22.25 -17.55
N ARG A 53 -3.68 22.80 -18.34
CA ARG A 53 -4.96 23.22 -17.82
C ARG A 53 -5.61 22.00 -17.18
N PRO A 54 -6.34 22.14 -16.04
CA PRO A 54 -7.12 21.06 -15.50
C PRO A 54 -8.04 20.56 -16.61
N THR A 55 -7.71 19.44 -17.20
CA THR A 55 -8.60 18.77 -18.13
C THR A 55 -9.85 18.36 -17.37
N ALA A 56 -10.98 18.41 -18.06
CA ALA A 56 -12.27 18.04 -17.49
C ALA A 56 -12.12 16.78 -16.64
N GLY A 57 -12.46 16.87 -15.35
CA GLY A 57 -12.26 15.80 -14.38
C GLY A 57 -12.88 14.49 -14.84
N LEU A 58 -12.42 13.40 -14.26
CA LEU A 58 -13.00 12.08 -14.43
C LEU A 58 -14.50 12.12 -14.18
N PRO A 59 -15.31 11.21 -14.75
CA PRO A 59 -16.76 11.24 -14.58
C PRO A 59 -17.14 11.39 -13.12
N GLY A 60 -17.76 12.52 -12.77
CA GLY A 60 -18.17 12.87 -11.41
C GLY A 60 -17.24 13.79 -10.61
N GLU A 61 -16.05 14.18 -11.09
CA GLU A 61 -15.12 15.08 -10.37
C GLU A 61 -15.31 16.58 -10.69
N ARG A 62 -16.22 16.94 -11.58
CA ARG A 62 -16.49 18.36 -11.86
C ARG A 62 -16.93 19.09 -10.59
N GLY A 63 -16.10 20.02 -10.12
CA GLY A 63 -16.35 20.84 -8.95
C GLY A 63 -15.84 20.28 -7.61
N ARG A 64 -15.30 19.07 -7.52
CA ARG A 64 -14.74 18.52 -6.28
C ARG A 64 -13.23 18.76 -6.25
N ARG A 65 -12.79 19.55 -5.25
CA ARG A 65 -11.37 19.80 -4.97
C ARG A 65 -10.69 18.66 -4.17
N ASN A 66 -11.45 17.68 -3.68
CA ASN A 66 -10.97 16.62 -2.80
C ASN A 66 -11.01 15.28 -3.52
N LEU A 67 -9.85 14.63 -3.66
CA LEU A 67 -9.69 13.33 -4.34
C LEU A 67 -10.47 12.21 -3.65
N TYR A 68 -10.63 12.28 -2.34
CA TYR A 68 -11.31 11.28 -1.52
C TYR A 68 -12.74 11.71 -1.15
N ALA A 69 -13.33 12.65 -1.88
CA ALA A 69 -14.66 13.15 -1.55
C ALA A 69 -15.76 12.08 -1.61
N ALA A 70 -15.56 11.04 -2.42
CA ALA A 70 -16.49 9.91 -2.51
C ALA A 70 -16.27 8.85 -1.41
N ASP A 71 -15.20 8.99 -0.61
CA ASP A 71 -14.87 8.05 0.47
C ASP A 71 -15.58 8.41 1.79
N ALA A 72 -16.50 9.37 1.77
CA ALA A 72 -17.26 9.78 2.97
C ALA A 72 -18.07 8.59 3.52
N PRO A 73 -18.30 8.52 4.84
CA PRO A 73 -19.14 7.50 5.44
C PRO A 73 -20.51 7.39 4.76
N GLY A 74 -20.88 6.17 4.36
CA GLY A 74 -22.16 5.89 3.70
C GLY A 74 -22.17 6.03 2.17
N ASP A 75 -21.14 6.59 1.55
CA ASP A 75 -21.04 6.79 0.09
C ASP A 75 -20.66 5.48 -0.66
N LEU A 76 -21.35 4.39 -0.34
CA LEU A 76 -21.12 3.10 -1.02
C LEU A 76 -21.59 3.16 -2.48
N SER A 77 -20.74 2.68 -3.39
CA SER A 77 -21.13 2.48 -4.78
C SER A 77 -22.33 1.51 -4.91
N PRO A 78 -23.30 1.76 -5.80
CA PRO A 78 -24.34 0.78 -6.10
C PRO A 78 -23.84 -0.62 -6.46
N ALA A 79 -22.64 -0.71 -7.00
CA ALA A 79 -22.01 -1.99 -7.37
C ALA A 79 -21.79 -2.93 -6.18
N VAL A 80 -21.76 -2.41 -4.96
CA VAL A 80 -21.49 -3.17 -3.73
C VAL A 80 -22.65 -3.20 -2.74
N TRP A 81 -23.83 -2.66 -3.11
CA TRP A 81 -25.01 -2.73 -2.25
C TRP A 81 -25.41 -4.17 -1.94
N GLY A 82 -25.74 -4.44 -0.69
CA GLY A 82 -26.13 -5.76 -0.22
C GLY A 82 -24.97 -6.74 -0.01
N LEU A 83 -23.72 -6.34 -0.26
CA LEU A 83 -22.59 -7.18 0.08
C LEU A 83 -22.35 -7.17 1.60
N ALA A 84 -22.14 -8.36 2.17
CA ALA A 84 -21.72 -8.47 3.55
C ALA A 84 -20.28 -7.93 3.73
N PRO A 85 -20.02 -7.10 4.73
CA PRO A 85 -18.65 -6.62 5.00
C PRO A 85 -17.74 -7.79 5.39
N ARG A 86 -16.54 -7.78 4.84
CA ARG A 86 -15.48 -8.77 5.13
C ARG A 86 -14.12 -8.09 5.07
N VAL A 87 -13.18 -8.63 5.84
CA VAL A 87 -11.78 -8.24 5.75
C VAL A 87 -10.98 -9.42 5.23
N TYR A 88 -10.22 -9.20 4.18
CA TYR A 88 -9.38 -10.20 3.54
C TYR A 88 -7.93 -9.92 3.90
N VAL A 89 -7.25 -10.90 4.48
CA VAL A 89 -5.88 -10.77 4.97
C VAL A 89 -5.02 -11.83 4.30
N PRO A 90 -4.15 -11.45 3.36
CA PRO A 90 -3.19 -12.38 2.77
C PRO A 90 -2.08 -12.69 3.79
N ASN A 91 -1.81 -13.98 3.95
CA ASN A 91 -0.77 -14.51 4.82
C ASN A 91 0.36 -15.03 3.94
N THR A 92 1.39 -14.20 3.76
CA THR A 92 2.45 -14.42 2.76
C THR A 92 3.17 -15.74 2.96
N LEU A 93 3.46 -16.12 4.20
CA LEU A 93 4.23 -17.34 4.51
C LEU A 93 3.40 -18.62 4.43
N ASP A 94 2.07 -18.51 4.60
CA ASP A 94 1.16 -19.68 4.56
C ASP A 94 0.57 -19.95 3.17
N GLY A 95 0.70 -19.04 2.22
CA GLY A 95 0.02 -19.16 0.93
C GLY A 95 -1.51 -19.11 1.07
N THR A 96 -2.03 -18.34 2.03
CA THR A 96 -3.46 -18.28 2.32
C THR A 96 -4.00 -16.85 2.39
N VAL A 97 -5.32 -16.72 2.31
CA VAL A 97 -6.04 -15.49 2.63
C VAL A 97 -7.09 -15.81 3.70
N ASP A 98 -6.99 -15.18 4.86
CA ASP A 98 -8.05 -15.22 5.86
C ASP A 98 -9.17 -14.25 5.54
N VAL A 99 -10.40 -14.70 5.71
CA VAL A 99 -11.61 -13.90 5.57
C VAL A 99 -12.20 -13.69 6.94
N ILE A 100 -12.26 -12.44 7.39
CA ILE A 100 -12.78 -12.08 8.73
C ILE A 100 -14.15 -11.45 8.55
N ASP A 101 -15.11 -11.82 9.43
CA ASP A 101 -16.36 -11.07 9.61
C ASP A 101 -16.09 -9.94 10.63
N PRO A 102 -16.09 -8.65 10.22
CA PRO A 102 -15.78 -7.54 11.12
C PRO A 102 -16.88 -7.24 12.15
N ARG A 103 -18.03 -7.92 12.10
CA ARG A 103 -19.09 -7.78 13.10
C ARG A 103 -18.85 -8.68 14.30
N THR A 104 -18.07 -9.74 14.12
CA THR A 104 -17.77 -10.74 15.15
C THR A 104 -16.28 -10.83 15.48
N ASP A 105 -15.43 -10.15 14.70
CA ASP A 105 -13.96 -10.20 14.77
C ASP A 105 -13.41 -11.63 14.67
N LYS A 106 -14.07 -12.49 13.87
CA LYS A 106 -13.67 -13.89 13.71
C LYS A 106 -13.27 -14.19 12.27
N VAL A 107 -12.23 -14.99 12.11
CA VAL A 107 -11.91 -15.65 10.84
C VAL A 107 -13.03 -16.64 10.53
N ILE A 108 -13.78 -16.38 9.47
CA ILE A 108 -14.90 -17.23 9.02
C ILE A 108 -14.52 -18.18 7.89
N ARG A 109 -13.37 -17.93 7.25
CA ARG A 109 -12.85 -18.77 6.16
C ARG A 109 -11.36 -18.52 5.97
N ARG A 110 -10.63 -19.56 5.57
CA ARG A 110 -9.27 -19.50 5.08
C ARG A 110 -9.24 -20.03 3.65
N LEU A 111 -8.77 -19.22 2.70
CA LEU A 111 -8.65 -19.56 1.30
C LEU A 111 -7.20 -19.97 1.02
N ARG A 112 -7.00 -21.10 0.34
CA ARG A 112 -5.69 -21.48 -0.20
C ARG A 112 -5.52 -20.83 -1.55
N VAL A 113 -4.50 -20.00 -1.71
CA VAL A 113 -4.22 -19.21 -2.92
C VAL A 113 -2.87 -19.62 -3.53
N GLY A 114 -2.34 -18.82 -4.41
CA GLY A 114 -0.98 -19.01 -4.93
C GLY A 114 0.10 -18.77 -3.88
N GLY A 115 1.37 -18.94 -4.27
CA GLY A 115 2.50 -18.72 -3.36
C GLY A 115 2.71 -17.24 -3.05
N GLU A 116 3.06 -16.96 -1.81
CA GLU A 116 3.45 -15.64 -1.31
C GLU A 116 2.39 -14.54 -1.54
N PRO A 117 1.13 -14.73 -1.12
CA PRO A 117 0.11 -13.70 -1.31
C PRO A 117 0.48 -12.42 -0.56
N HIS A 118 0.52 -11.27 -1.27
CA HIS A 118 0.90 -9.98 -0.68
C HIS A 118 -0.29 -9.07 -0.42
N HIS A 119 -1.11 -8.84 -1.45
CA HIS A 119 -2.24 -7.92 -1.35
C HIS A 119 -3.53 -8.55 -1.82
N VAL A 120 -4.66 -8.02 -1.34
CA VAL A 120 -5.99 -8.30 -1.87
C VAL A 120 -6.54 -7.00 -2.46
N THR A 121 -6.66 -6.97 -3.77
CA THR A 121 -6.90 -5.78 -4.56
C THR A 121 -8.32 -5.77 -5.12
N PRO A 122 -9.21 -4.83 -4.73
CA PRO A 122 -10.51 -4.67 -5.37
C PRO A 122 -10.37 -4.24 -6.83
N SER A 123 -11.18 -4.84 -7.72
CA SER A 123 -11.27 -4.40 -9.11
C SER A 123 -11.74 -2.95 -9.21
N TRP A 124 -11.43 -2.28 -10.32
CA TRP A 124 -11.86 -0.91 -10.55
C TRP A 124 -13.38 -0.74 -10.41
N ASP A 125 -14.16 -1.68 -10.94
CA ASP A 125 -15.62 -1.67 -10.91
C ASP A 125 -16.23 -2.30 -9.64
N LEU A 126 -15.39 -2.65 -8.65
CA LEU A 126 -15.76 -3.20 -7.34
C LEU A 126 -16.46 -4.57 -7.38
N ARG A 127 -16.39 -5.29 -8.51
CA ARG A 127 -17.10 -6.57 -8.71
C ARG A 127 -16.29 -7.80 -8.35
N HIS A 128 -14.95 -7.64 -8.26
CA HIS A 128 -14.02 -8.72 -7.98
C HIS A 128 -12.95 -8.24 -6.99
N LEU A 129 -12.35 -9.20 -6.29
CA LEU A 129 -11.11 -8.98 -5.57
C LEU A 129 -10.03 -9.86 -6.21
N TYR A 130 -8.81 -9.37 -6.27
CA TYR A 130 -7.65 -10.09 -6.78
C TYR A 130 -6.64 -10.30 -5.67
N VAL A 131 -6.10 -11.51 -5.56
CA VAL A 131 -4.98 -11.81 -4.66
C VAL A 131 -3.72 -11.81 -5.49
N ASP A 132 -2.79 -10.95 -5.13
CA ASP A 132 -1.49 -10.81 -5.80
C ASP A 132 -0.55 -11.90 -5.26
N ASN A 133 -0.18 -12.89 -6.10
CA ASN A 133 0.66 -14.03 -5.71
C ASN A 133 1.97 -14.03 -6.51
N PRO A 134 3.01 -13.28 -6.06
CA PRO A 134 4.29 -13.22 -6.77
C PRO A 134 4.98 -14.59 -6.90
N GLY A 135 4.97 -15.41 -5.86
CA GLY A 135 5.63 -16.73 -5.87
C GLY A 135 5.08 -17.73 -6.89
N THR A 136 3.86 -17.50 -7.40
CA THR A 136 3.28 -18.34 -8.48
C THR A 136 3.03 -17.58 -9.77
N GLY A 137 3.29 -16.28 -9.80
CA GLY A 137 3.04 -15.44 -10.98
C GLY A 137 1.55 -15.39 -11.36
N THR A 138 0.65 -15.26 -10.38
CA THR A 138 -0.79 -15.33 -10.61
C THR A 138 -1.57 -14.29 -9.81
N LEU A 139 -2.76 -13.94 -10.35
CA LEU A 139 -3.81 -13.27 -9.60
C LEU A 139 -4.94 -14.28 -9.38
N ASP A 140 -5.25 -14.60 -8.13
CA ASP A 140 -6.45 -15.37 -7.80
C ASP A 140 -7.64 -14.44 -7.65
N VAL A 141 -8.76 -14.77 -8.30
CA VAL A 141 -9.97 -13.95 -8.26
C VAL A 141 -10.87 -14.43 -7.15
N ILE A 142 -11.31 -13.53 -6.27
CA ILE A 142 -12.33 -13.79 -5.25
C ILE A 142 -13.64 -13.12 -5.68
N ASP A 143 -14.74 -13.85 -5.61
CA ASP A 143 -16.08 -13.30 -5.69
C ASP A 143 -16.45 -12.69 -4.32
N PRO A 144 -16.64 -11.36 -4.20
CA PRO A 144 -16.93 -10.73 -2.92
C PRO A 144 -18.33 -11.07 -2.36
N LYS A 145 -19.26 -11.56 -3.19
CA LYS A 145 -20.59 -12.00 -2.72
C LYS A 145 -20.49 -13.25 -1.88
N THR A 146 -19.68 -14.19 -2.31
CA THR A 146 -19.58 -15.52 -1.70
C THR A 146 -18.30 -15.71 -0.87
N ALA A 147 -17.32 -14.81 -1.01
CA ALA A 147 -15.96 -14.94 -0.50
C ALA A 147 -15.31 -16.27 -0.91
N ARG A 148 -15.50 -16.69 -2.16
CA ARG A 148 -14.92 -17.92 -2.72
C ARG A 148 -13.95 -17.58 -3.84
N LEU A 149 -12.94 -18.42 -3.99
CA LEU A 149 -12.04 -18.37 -5.13
C LEU A 149 -12.78 -18.74 -6.41
N GLY A 150 -12.50 -17.98 -7.46
CA GLY A 150 -12.92 -18.25 -8.82
C GLY A 150 -11.74 -18.64 -9.71
N ARG A 151 -11.63 -17.97 -10.87
CA ARG A 151 -10.54 -18.22 -11.82
C ARG A 151 -9.20 -17.68 -11.31
N ARG A 152 -8.12 -18.24 -11.87
CA ARG A 152 -6.76 -17.76 -11.71
C ARG A 152 -6.28 -17.12 -13.03
N ILE A 153 -5.56 -16.01 -12.93
CA ILE A 153 -5.04 -15.24 -14.07
C ILE A 153 -3.52 -15.27 -14.00
N LYS A 154 -2.88 -15.72 -15.07
CA LYS A 154 -1.41 -15.72 -15.16
C LYS A 154 -0.89 -14.32 -15.50
N VAL A 155 0.03 -13.82 -14.69
CA VAL A 155 0.72 -12.53 -14.84
C VAL A 155 2.19 -12.69 -14.45
N ALA A 156 3.01 -11.66 -14.66
CA ALA A 156 4.41 -11.72 -14.25
C ALA A 156 4.53 -11.32 -12.78
N SER A 157 4.92 -12.25 -11.90
CA SER A 157 5.28 -12.04 -10.48
C SER A 157 4.64 -10.79 -9.86
N PRO A 158 3.32 -10.81 -9.58
CA PRO A 158 2.56 -9.60 -9.20
C PRO A 158 2.78 -9.30 -7.72
N TYR A 159 3.59 -8.31 -7.42
CA TYR A 159 3.74 -7.77 -6.08
C TYR A 159 2.51 -6.94 -5.70
N ASN A 160 2.05 -6.09 -6.63
CA ASN A 160 0.91 -5.18 -6.43
C ASN A 160 0.07 -5.05 -7.72
N LEU A 161 -1.20 -4.71 -7.55
CA LEU A 161 -2.13 -4.46 -8.66
C LEU A 161 -2.84 -3.12 -8.48
N TYR A 162 -2.84 -2.31 -9.54
CA TYR A 162 -3.53 -1.03 -9.59
C TYR A 162 -4.39 -0.89 -10.84
N PHE A 163 -5.28 0.09 -10.83
CA PHE A 163 -6.10 0.46 -11.98
C PHE A 163 -6.00 1.97 -12.23
N THR A 164 -5.90 2.37 -13.49
CA THR A 164 -5.99 3.80 -13.82
C THR A 164 -7.35 4.36 -13.42
N PRO A 165 -7.44 5.65 -13.01
CA PRO A 165 -8.70 6.24 -12.57
C PRO A 165 -9.85 6.13 -13.57
N ASP A 166 -9.55 6.08 -14.87
CA ASP A 166 -10.53 5.86 -15.96
C ASP A 166 -10.93 4.38 -16.14
N GLY A 167 -10.37 3.46 -15.37
CA GLY A 167 -10.63 2.02 -15.44
C GLY A 167 -10.17 1.35 -16.74
N THR A 168 -9.42 2.06 -17.61
CA THR A 168 -9.06 1.52 -18.93
C THR A 168 -7.83 0.63 -18.89
N LYS A 169 -7.01 0.70 -17.84
CA LYS A 169 -5.77 -0.07 -17.69
C LYS A 169 -5.66 -0.66 -16.29
N ALA A 170 -5.22 -1.91 -16.22
CA ALA A 170 -4.69 -2.54 -15.01
C ALA A 170 -3.18 -2.45 -15.05
N LEU A 171 -2.56 -2.15 -13.92
CA LEU A 171 -1.11 -2.04 -13.73
C LEU A 171 -0.67 -3.13 -12.78
N VAL A 172 0.00 -4.15 -13.29
CA VAL A 172 0.64 -5.19 -12.47
C VAL A 172 2.06 -4.73 -12.19
N VAL A 173 2.36 -4.52 -10.92
CA VAL A 173 3.71 -4.20 -10.46
C VAL A 173 4.44 -5.51 -10.25
N SER A 174 5.54 -5.70 -10.96
CA SER A 174 6.42 -6.86 -10.80
C SER A 174 7.77 -6.38 -10.25
N GLU A 175 7.92 -6.50 -8.95
CA GLU A 175 9.12 -6.05 -8.24
C GLU A 175 10.35 -6.81 -8.71
N GLU A 176 10.29 -8.14 -8.66
CA GLU A 176 11.35 -9.05 -9.09
C GLU A 176 11.86 -8.74 -10.51
N ASN A 177 10.92 -8.48 -11.43
CA ASN A 177 11.24 -8.20 -12.83
C ASN A 177 11.53 -6.71 -13.08
N ARG A 178 11.42 -5.86 -12.09
CA ARG A 178 11.61 -4.39 -12.18
C ARG A 178 10.79 -3.77 -13.31
N LEU A 179 9.50 -4.06 -13.34
CA LEU A 179 8.63 -3.55 -14.38
C LEU A 179 7.19 -3.32 -13.90
N ILE A 180 6.48 -2.49 -14.63
CA ILE A 180 5.04 -2.31 -14.52
C ILE A 180 4.41 -2.77 -15.83
N GLU A 181 3.55 -3.79 -15.79
CA GLU A 181 2.78 -4.21 -16.94
C GLU A 181 1.46 -3.44 -17.01
N PHE A 182 1.30 -2.65 -18.04
CA PHE A 182 0.00 -2.09 -18.41
C PHE A 182 -0.80 -3.14 -19.16
N ARG A 183 -1.94 -3.53 -18.62
CA ARG A 183 -2.81 -4.58 -19.15
C ARG A 183 -4.22 -4.07 -19.43
N ASN A 184 -4.93 -4.77 -20.30
CA ASN A 184 -6.37 -4.58 -20.44
C ASN A 184 -7.07 -5.23 -19.22
N PRO A 185 -7.87 -4.51 -18.42
CA PRO A 185 -8.44 -5.06 -17.18
C PRO A 185 -9.52 -6.15 -17.39
N ARG A 186 -10.06 -6.28 -18.62
CA ARG A 186 -11.07 -7.29 -18.95
C ARG A 186 -10.43 -8.57 -19.49
N THR A 187 -9.47 -8.43 -20.40
CA THR A 187 -8.85 -9.56 -21.10
C THR A 187 -7.51 -9.97 -20.51
N TRP A 188 -6.93 -9.16 -19.65
CA TRP A 188 -5.60 -9.29 -19.04
C TRP A 188 -4.43 -9.34 -20.04
N LYS A 189 -4.70 -9.10 -21.32
CA LYS A 189 -3.64 -8.99 -22.33
C LYS A 189 -2.74 -7.79 -22.03
N VAL A 190 -1.43 -8.01 -22.09
CA VAL A 190 -0.42 -6.96 -21.91
C VAL A 190 -0.53 -5.95 -23.06
N ARG A 191 -0.61 -4.67 -22.72
CA ARG A 191 -0.54 -3.56 -23.69
C ARG A 191 0.87 -3.02 -23.81
N LYS A 192 1.56 -2.88 -22.66
CA LYS A 192 2.94 -2.39 -22.61
C LYS A 192 3.61 -2.83 -21.32
N ARG A 193 4.91 -3.09 -21.40
CA ARG A 193 5.81 -3.27 -20.26
C ARG A 193 6.67 -2.03 -20.11
N VAL A 194 6.65 -1.44 -18.92
CA VAL A 194 7.48 -0.28 -18.59
C VAL A 194 8.56 -0.76 -17.63
N ARG A 195 9.79 -0.82 -18.10
CA ARG A 195 10.94 -1.17 -17.26
C ARG A 195 11.20 -0.03 -16.27
N ILE A 196 11.39 -0.40 -15.02
CA ILE A 196 11.82 0.49 -13.93
C ILE A 196 13.27 0.12 -13.60
N PRO A 197 14.26 0.99 -13.92
CA PRO A 197 15.67 0.62 -13.76
C PRO A 197 16.10 0.38 -12.31
N TRP A 198 15.35 0.93 -11.36
CA TRP A 198 15.66 0.89 -9.93
C TRP A 198 15.01 -0.34 -9.26
N PRO A 199 15.73 -1.06 -8.39
CA PRO A 199 15.18 -2.19 -7.64
C PRO A 199 14.15 -1.75 -6.60
N GLY A 200 13.22 -2.67 -6.29
CA GLY A 200 12.19 -2.47 -5.29
C GLY A 200 11.01 -1.65 -5.80
N VAL A 201 10.61 -1.79 -7.08
CA VAL A 201 9.39 -1.15 -7.58
C VAL A 201 8.17 -1.70 -6.83
N ASP A 202 7.46 -0.83 -6.11
CA ASP A 202 6.55 -1.23 -5.06
C ASP A 202 5.19 -0.52 -5.15
N HIS A 203 4.90 0.42 -4.26
CA HIS A 203 3.59 1.07 -4.15
C HIS A 203 3.49 2.34 -4.99
N MET A 204 2.26 2.67 -5.39
CA MET A 204 2.01 3.88 -6.18
C MET A 204 0.67 4.55 -5.84
N ASP A 205 0.56 5.83 -6.19
CA ASP A 205 -0.73 6.52 -6.30
C ASP A 205 -0.74 7.45 -7.52
N PHE A 206 -1.94 7.82 -7.95
CA PHE A 206 -2.18 8.56 -9.18
C PHE A 206 -2.35 10.06 -8.92
N SER A 207 -1.91 10.86 -9.90
CA SER A 207 -2.27 12.29 -9.95
C SER A 207 -3.78 12.48 -10.04
N ALA A 208 -4.26 13.65 -9.63
CA ALA A 208 -5.68 13.98 -9.61
C ALA A 208 -6.41 13.75 -10.96
N ASN A 209 -5.71 13.95 -12.07
CA ASN A 209 -6.24 13.74 -13.41
C ASN A 209 -5.89 12.35 -13.99
N GLY A 210 -5.21 11.50 -13.23
CA GLY A 210 -4.79 10.17 -13.66
C GLY A 210 -3.73 10.12 -14.76
N HIS A 211 -3.16 11.27 -15.18
CA HIS A 211 -2.22 11.32 -16.31
C HIS A 211 -0.81 10.83 -15.94
N PHE A 212 -0.48 10.83 -14.68
CA PHE A 212 0.75 10.22 -14.17
C PHE A 212 0.50 9.58 -12.80
N LEU A 213 1.43 8.75 -12.40
CA LEU A 213 1.54 8.19 -11.07
C LEU A 213 2.95 8.44 -10.53
N LEU A 214 3.11 8.40 -9.22
CA LEU A 214 4.38 8.21 -8.54
C LEU A 214 4.44 6.80 -7.98
N VAL A 215 5.54 6.10 -8.20
CA VAL A 215 5.81 4.76 -7.68
C VAL A 215 7.13 4.76 -6.93
N SER A 216 7.15 4.14 -5.77
CA SER A 216 8.35 3.95 -4.95
C SER A 216 9.24 2.84 -5.53
N CYS A 217 10.53 2.94 -5.26
CA CYS A 217 11.52 1.91 -5.50
C CYS A 217 12.29 1.71 -4.18
N GLU A 218 11.82 0.76 -3.37
CA GLU A 218 12.21 0.57 -1.98
C GLU A 218 13.73 0.45 -1.79
N TYR A 219 14.36 -0.45 -2.57
CA TYR A 219 15.77 -0.79 -2.37
C TYR A 219 16.76 0.19 -3.01
N SER A 220 16.27 1.29 -3.56
CA SER A 220 17.12 2.29 -4.22
C SER A 220 16.91 3.72 -3.72
N GLY A 221 15.97 3.94 -2.80
CA GLY A 221 15.67 5.28 -2.30
C GLY A 221 15.05 6.22 -3.35
N ILE A 222 14.51 5.67 -4.44
CA ILE A 222 14.02 6.44 -5.58
C ILE A 222 12.49 6.41 -5.65
N VAL A 223 11.89 7.51 -6.04
CA VAL A 223 10.50 7.58 -6.49
C VAL A 223 10.46 7.93 -7.98
N VAL A 224 9.71 7.17 -8.74
CA VAL A 224 9.63 7.28 -10.20
C VAL A 224 8.28 7.85 -10.61
N ARG A 225 8.27 8.82 -11.51
CA ARG A 225 7.05 9.31 -12.17
C ARG A 225 6.84 8.59 -13.50
N VAL A 226 5.69 7.94 -13.64
CA VAL A 226 5.28 7.25 -14.86
C VAL A 226 4.07 7.96 -15.46
N ASN A 227 4.15 8.31 -16.74
CA ASN A 227 3.03 8.84 -17.50
C ASN A 227 2.10 7.67 -17.89
N THR A 228 0.83 7.72 -17.50
CA THR A 228 -0.15 6.64 -17.71
C THR A 228 -0.71 6.59 -19.12
N ILE A 229 -0.64 7.70 -19.87
CA ILE A 229 -1.11 7.80 -21.26
C ILE A 229 -0.03 7.25 -22.20
N ARG A 230 1.20 7.76 -22.08
CA ARG A 230 2.36 7.31 -22.89
C ARG A 230 2.90 5.95 -22.41
N MET A 231 2.53 5.55 -21.20
CA MET A 231 3.05 4.35 -20.51
C MET A 231 4.58 4.37 -20.55
N ALA A 232 5.18 5.38 -19.92
CA ALA A 232 6.61 5.61 -19.91
C ALA A 232 7.06 6.36 -18.66
N VAL A 233 8.28 6.08 -18.21
CA VAL A 233 8.96 6.87 -17.17
C VAL A 233 9.18 8.30 -17.68
N THR A 234 8.88 9.30 -16.86
CA THR A 234 9.01 10.71 -17.19
C THR A 234 9.84 11.51 -16.21
N GLY A 235 10.35 10.89 -15.18
CA GLY A 235 11.25 11.53 -14.24
C GLY A 235 11.41 10.71 -12.97
N THR A 236 12.35 11.11 -12.15
CA THR A 236 12.69 10.44 -10.87
C THR A 236 13.08 11.46 -9.85
N ILE A 237 12.97 11.08 -8.59
CA ILE A 237 13.45 11.86 -7.47
C ILE A 237 14.10 10.92 -6.46
N ASP A 238 15.30 11.28 -6.02
CA ASP A 238 15.97 10.61 -4.92
C ASP A 238 15.37 11.11 -3.61
N VAL A 239 14.77 10.21 -2.83
CA VAL A 239 14.21 10.49 -1.51
C VAL A 239 15.06 9.91 -0.39
N GLY A 240 16.03 9.08 -0.73
CA GLY A 240 16.87 8.34 0.21
C GLY A 240 16.11 7.21 0.91
N GLY A 241 16.79 6.50 1.79
CA GLY A 241 16.24 5.44 2.62
C GLY A 241 15.54 4.33 1.85
N ARG A 242 14.38 3.89 2.37
CA ARG A 242 13.55 2.82 1.80
C ARG A 242 12.11 3.32 1.63
N PRO A 243 11.79 4.00 0.51
CA PRO A 243 10.42 4.47 0.24
C PRO A 243 9.48 3.30 -0.05
N ILE A 244 8.35 3.24 0.64
CA ILE A 244 7.36 2.17 0.57
C ILE A 244 6.04 2.73 0.00
N ASP A 245 5.04 2.99 0.84
CA ASP A 245 3.72 3.41 0.38
C ASP A 245 3.72 4.86 -0.13
N VAL A 246 2.88 5.11 -1.11
CA VAL A 246 2.72 6.40 -1.77
C VAL A 246 1.25 6.83 -1.72
N LYS A 247 0.98 8.07 -1.30
CA LYS A 247 -0.38 8.59 -1.21
C LYS A 247 -0.46 10.05 -1.64
N ALA A 248 -1.40 10.37 -2.53
CA ALA A 248 -1.71 11.75 -2.89
C ALA A 248 -2.44 12.48 -1.76
N SER A 249 -2.16 13.78 -1.58
CA SER A 249 -2.94 14.63 -0.69
C SER A 249 -4.38 14.77 -1.18
N PRO A 250 -5.36 15.08 -0.31
CA PRO A 250 -6.74 15.27 -0.72
C PRO A 250 -6.94 16.32 -1.83
N ASP A 251 -6.13 17.35 -1.85
CA ASP A 251 -6.16 18.39 -2.89
C ASP A 251 -5.33 18.02 -4.15
N GLY A 252 -4.67 16.87 -4.15
CA GLY A 252 -3.85 16.37 -5.26
C GLY A 252 -2.58 17.19 -5.56
N ARG A 253 -2.18 18.10 -4.66
CA ARG A 253 -1.04 18.99 -4.88
C ARG A 253 0.30 18.40 -4.50
N VAL A 254 0.31 17.50 -3.52
CA VAL A 254 1.52 16.85 -3.02
C VAL A 254 1.30 15.35 -2.89
N PHE A 255 2.40 14.61 -2.86
CA PHE A 255 2.41 13.20 -2.52
C PHE A 255 3.18 12.99 -1.22
N TYR A 256 2.68 12.08 -0.42
CA TYR A 256 3.32 11.55 0.78
C TYR A 256 3.91 10.19 0.43
N VAL A 257 5.15 9.97 0.84
CA VAL A 257 5.86 8.70 0.63
C VAL A 257 6.37 8.22 1.99
N ALA A 258 5.88 7.09 2.45
CA ALA A 258 6.40 6.45 3.65
C ALA A 258 7.83 6.01 3.38
N ASN A 259 8.76 6.41 4.22
CA ASN A 259 10.17 6.08 4.09
C ASN A 259 10.61 5.31 5.32
N GLN A 260 10.64 3.99 5.19
CA GLN A 260 10.96 3.07 6.28
C GLN A 260 12.38 3.29 6.78
N GLY A 261 13.34 3.46 5.86
CA GLY A 261 14.75 3.65 6.21
C GLY A 261 15.03 4.96 6.95
N GLU A 262 14.23 6.01 6.65
CA GLU A 262 14.38 7.32 7.29
C GLU A 262 13.41 7.52 8.48
N SER A 263 12.57 6.53 8.78
CA SER A 263 11.58 6.58 9.86
C SER A 263 10.65 7.79 9.80
N GLY A 264 10.06 8.03 8.64
CA GLY A 264 9.17 9.15 8.43
C GLY A 264 8.50 9.17 7.07
N VAL A 265 8.01 10.34 6.70
CA VAL A 265 7.24 10.55 5.47
C VAL A 265 7.85 11.69 4.67
N THR A 266 8.32 11.40 3.46
CA THR A 266 8.78 12.42 2.52
C THR A 266 7.58 13.06 1.84
N VAL A 267 7.53 14.39 1.79
CA VAL A 267 6.50 15.17 1.07
C VAL A 267 7.07 15.65 -0.25
N ILE A 268 6.41 15.32 -1.35
CA ILE A 268 6.88 15.56 -2.72
C ILE A 268 5.94 16.48 -3.48
N ASP A 269 6.50 17.46 -4.20
CA ASP A 269 5.83 18.13 -5.33
C ASP A 269 5.91 17.21 -6.55
N PRO A 270 4.78 16.60 -6.97
CA PRO A 270 4.81 15.61 -8.05
C PRO A 270 5.00 16.25 -9.44
N PHE A 271 4.76 17.55 -9.56
CA PHE A 271 4.85 18.25 -10.84
C PHE A 271 6.30 18.62 -11.18
N HIS A 272 7.06 19.09 -10.20
CA HIS A 272 8.46 19.47 -10.36
C HIS A 272 9.44 18.40 -9.86
N LEU A 273 8.94 17.27 -9.31
CA LEU A 273 9.74 16.18 -8.74
C LEU A 273 10.80 16.69 -7.74
N ARG A 274 10.33 17.39 -6.71
CA ARG A 274 11.21 17.91 -5.65
C ARG A 274 10.64 17.58 -4.27
N LYS A 275 11.54 17.34 -3.32
CA LYS A 275 11.17 17.22 -1.90
C LYS A 275 10.72 18.59 -1.40
N LEU A 276 9.56 18.62 -0.73
CA LEU A 276 9.01 19.81 -0.07
C LEU A 276 9.30 19.81 1.43
N GLY A 277 9.54 18.64 2.01
CA GLY A 277 9.80 18.46 3.42
C GLY A 277 9.83 16.98 3.81
N PHE A 278 10.08 16.76 5.08
CA PHE A 278 10.09 15.45 5.72
C PHE A 278 9.35 15.53 7.05
N ILE A 279 8.50 14.53 7.35
CA ILE A 279 7.73 14.44 8.58
C ILE A 279 8.24 13.22 9.35
N HIS A 280 8.95 13.42 10.45
CA HIS A 280 9.37 12.32 11.32
C HIS A 280 8.16 11.62 11.93
N THR A 281 8.17 10.29 11.94
CA THR A 281 7.15 9.43 12.54
C THR A 281 7.80 8.45 13.53
N GLY A 282 7.27 7.25 13.67
CA GLY A 282 7.97 6.18 14.40
C GLY A 282 8.91 5.39 13.47
N VAL A 283 9.78 4.60 14.07
CA VAL A 283 10.72 3.75 13.33
C VAL A 283 9.96 2.75 12.45
N GLY A 284 10.37 2.66 11.18
CA GLY A 284 9.79 1.74 10.23
C GLY A 284 8.46 2.21 9.61
N ALA A 285 8.37 3.49 9.20
CA ALA A 285 7.20 4.03 8.47
C ALA A 285 6.90 3.20 7.24
N HIS A 286 5.64 2.71 7.09
CA HIS A 286 5.31 1.72 6.07
C HIS A 286 4.00 2.02 5.34
N GLY A 287 2.84 1.58 5.83
CA GLY A 287 1.56 1.68 5.15
C GLY A 287 0.76 2.93 5.49
N PHE A 288 -0.08 3.36 4.57
CA PHE A 288 -0.94 4.54 4.70
C PHE A 288 -2.43 4.21 4.68
N ALA A 289 -3.20 4.99 5.44
CA ALA A 289 -4.64 5.11 5.26
C ALA A 289 -5.11 6.56 5.46
N VAL A 290 -6.03 7.01 4.62
CA VAL A 290 -6.64 8.35 4.75
C VAL A 290 -7.87 8.26 5.64
N SER A 291 -8.02 9.19 6.59
CA SER A 291 -9.22 9.27 7.42
C SER A 291 -10.46 9.60 6.59
N ARG A 292 -11.64 9.14 7.00
CA ARG A 292 -12.89 9.35 6.23
C ARG A 292 -13.31 10.83 6.13
N ASP A 293 -12.87 11.66 7.05
CA ASP A 293 -13.05 13.13 6.97
C ASP A 293 -11.98 13.81 6.12
N THR A 294 -11.04 13.03 5.57
CA THR A 294 -9.93 13.47 4.72
C THR A 294 -9.00 14.51 5.36
N LYS A 295 -8.99 14.60 6.69
CA LYS A 295 -8.14 15.56 7.43
C LYS A 295 -6.81 14.96 7.85
N HIS A 296 -6.73 13.64 7.96
CA HIS A 296 -5.58 12.94 8.51
C HIS A 296 -5.08 11.81 7.60
N LEU A 297 -3.77 11.61 7.64
CA LEU A 297 -3.10 10.43 7.11
C LEU A 297 -2.60 9.59 8.27
N TYR A 298 -3.07 8.35 8.38
CA TYR A 298 -2.53 7.35 9.30
C TYR A 298 -1.30 6.71 8.67
N VAL A 299 -0.25 6.55 9.47
CA VAL A 299 1.02 5.95 9.05
C VAL A 299 1.36 4.84 10.01
N SER A 300 1.49 3.61 9.53
CA SER A 300 2.02 2.52 10.34
C SER A 300 3.54 2.68 10.52
N ASN A 301 4.02 2.42 11.73
CA ASN A 301 5.43 2.38 12.04
C ASN A 301 5.75 0.96 12.49
N ARG A 302 6.14 0.12 11.53
CA ARG A 302 6.22 -1.34 11.65
C ARG A 302 7.14 -1.78 12.79
N ILE A 303 8.30 -1.14 12.95
CA ILE A 303 9.30 -1.48 13.96
C ILE A 303 8.92 -0.88 15.31
N ALA A 304 8.45 0.36 15.34
CA ALA A 304 8.06 1.03 16.58
C ALA A 304 6.75 0.50 17.20
N GLY A 305 5.96 -0.29 16.48
CA GLY A 305 4.66 -0.76 16.96
C GLY A 305 3.67 0.39 17.23
N THR A 306 3.71 1.43 16.40
CA THR A 306 2.87 2.63 16.58
C THR A 306 2.16 3.02 15.29
N ILE A 307 1.12 3.86 15.42
CA ILE A 307 0.49 4.56 14.31
C ILE A 307 0.71 6.06 14.53
N SER A 308 1.31 6.75 13.56
CA SER A 308 1.37 8.20 13.54
C SER A 308 0.16 8.77 12.79
N VAL A 309 -0.45 9.82 13.34
CA VAL A 309 -1.55 10.56 12.73
C VAL A 309 -1.01 11.89 12.23
N ILE A 310 -0.92 12.04 10.92
CA ILE A 310 -0.46 13.28 10.27
C ILE A 310 -1.68 14.12 9.89
N SER A 311 -1.68 15.41 10.26
CA SER A 311 -2.64 16.38 9.76
C SER A 311 -2.24 16.82 8.34
N PHE A 312 -3.13 16.71 7.36
CA PHE A 312 -2.89 17.21 6.02
C PHE A 312 -2.74 18.73 5.99
N ALA A 313 -3.50 19.45 6.84
CA ALA A 313 -3.45 20.90 6.91
C ALA A 313 -2.15 21.41 7.51
N GLU A 314 -1.69 20.77 8.61
CA GLU A 314 -0.50 21.19 9.35
C GLU A 314 0.80 20.54 8.85
N ARG A 315 0.68 19.48 8.08
CA ARG A 315 1.81 18.66 7.56
C ARG A 315 2.77 18.24 8.66
N ARG A 316 2.22 17.80 9.79
CA ARG A 316 2.99 17.26 10.92
C ARG A 316 2.22 16.16 11.63
N VAL A 317 2.91 15.35 12.41
CA VAL A 317 2.29 14.39 13.33
C VAL A 317 1.56 15.17 14.44
N VAL A 318 0.27 14.89 14.58
CA VAL A 318 -0.58 15.50 15.64
C VAL A 318 -0.90 14.51 16.74
N ARG A 319 -0.78 13.21 16.50
CA ARG A 319 -0.94 12.13 17.50
C ARG A 319 -0.07 10.94 17.12
N THR A 320 0.33 10.19 18.13
CA THR A 320 0.97 8.86 17.97
C THR A 320 0.26 7.88 18.87
N TRP A 321 -0.22 6.76 18.29
CA TRP A 321 -0.91 5.70 19.00
C TRP A 321 0.03 4.53 19.22
N LYS A 322 0.18 4.09 20.47
CA LYS A 322 0.92 2.87 20.79
C LYS A 322 0.01 1.68 20.61
N VAL A 323 0.16 0.95 19.52
CA VAL A 323 -0.70 -0.19 19.17
C VAL A 323 -0.03 -1.53 19.41
N GLY A 324 1.30 -1.54 19.54
CA GLY A 324 2.09 -2.78 19.64
C GLY A 324 2.03 -3.61 18.37
N GLY A 325 2.63 -4.79 18.40
CA GLY A 325 2.77 -5.63 17.21
C GLY A 325 3.71 -4.99 16.18
N SER A 326 3.54 -5.38 14.93
CA SER A 326 4.29 -4.84 13.80
C SER A 326 3.30 -4.34 12.74
N PRO A 327 2.60 -3.19 13.01
CA PRO A 327 1.55 -2.71 12.11
C PRO A 327 2.13 -2.43 10.73
N ASP A 328 1.53 -3.05 9.73
CA ASP A 328 2.03 -3.06 8.36
C ASP A 328 1.11 -2.25 7.45
N MET A 329 0.13 -2.87 6.83
CA MET A 329 -0.87 -2.21 6.00
C MET A 329 -2.12 -1.84 6.79
N LEU A 330 -2.75 -0.76 6.38
CA LEU A 330 -3.83 -0.10 7.11
C LEU A 330 -5.11 0.01 6.27
N GLN A 331 -6.27 -0.18 6.92
CA GLN A 331 -7.59 0.14 6.33
C GLN A 331 -8.50 0.79 7.35
N VAL A 332 -9.11 1.91 6.98
CA VAL A 332 -10.17 2.56 7.77
C VAL A 332 -11.51 1.92 7.47
N THR A 333 -12.32 1.65 8.48
CA THR A 333 -13.68 1.12 8.29
C THR A 333 -14.57 2.06 7.47
N PRO A 334 -15.65 1.57 6.84
CA PRO A 334 -16.57 2.40 6.05
C PRO A 334 -17.17 3.58 6.82
N ASP A 335 -17.39 3.42 8.13
CA ASP A 335 -17.92 4.47 9.01
C ASP A 335 -16.84 5.37 9.63
N GLY A 336 -15.56 5.06 9.38
CA GLY A 336 -14.42 5.83 9.90
C GLY A 336 -14.07 5.61 11.36
N LYS A 337 -14.78 4.72 12.08
CA LYS A 337 -14.64 4.57 13.53
C LYS A 337 -13.49 3.69 13.96
N GLN A 338 -13.00 2.82 13.06
CA GLN A 338 -11.91 1.92 13.34
C GLN A 338 -10.84 2.00 12.24
N LEU A 339 -9.61 1.75 12.64
CA LEU A 339 -8.47 1.49 11.77
C LEU A 339 -8.04 0.04 11.99
N TRP A 340 -8.01 -0.74 10.92
CA TRP A 340 -7.54 -2.11 10.92
C TRP A 340 -6.10 -2.15 10.43
N ALA A 341 -5.23 -2.90 11.10
CA ALA A 341 -3.83 -3.02 10.77
C ALA A 341 -3.41 -4.50 10.80
N SER A 342 -2.84 -5.00 9.72
CA SER A 342 -2.11 -6.26 9.74
C SER A 342 -0.83 -6.11 10.57
N ASN A 343 -0.44 -7.15 11.32
CA ASN A 343 0.81 -7.18 12.08
C ASN A 343 1.74 -8.23 11.47
N ARG A 344 2.65 -7.78 10.61
CA ARG A 344 3.53 -8.61 9.76
C ARG A 344 4.20 -9.76 10.52
N PHE A 345 4.78 -9.45 11.67
CA PHE A 345 5.55 -10.40 12.48
C PHE A 345 4.77 -10.94 13.70
N GLY A 346 3.51 -10.55 13.85
CA GLY A 346 2.69 -10.89 15.02
C GLY A 346 1.53 -11.83 14.73
N HIS A 347 1.38 -12.32 13.49
CA HIS A 347 0.32 -13.25 13.06
C HIS A 347 -1.09 -12.82 13.49
N THR A 348 -1.33 -11.51 13.53
CA THR A 348 -2.59 -10.92 13.99
C THR A 348 -3.01 -9.74 13.12
N VAL A 349 -4.27 -9.38 13.25
CA VAL A 349 -4.82 -8.09 12.81
C VAL A 349 -5.25 -7.31 14.04
N SER A 350 -4.81 -6.06 14.16
CA SER A 350 -5.26 -5.13 15.20
C SER A 350 -6.44 -4.32 14.72
N VAL A 351 -7.48 -4.22 15.54
CA VAL A 351 -8.61 -3.30 15.37
C VAL A 351 -8.42 -2.15 16.35
N ILE A 352 -8.33 -0.93 15.83
CA ILE A 352 -7.94 0.26 16.59
C ILE A 352 -9.08 1.28 16.52
N SER A 353 -9.52 1.81 17.64
CA SER A 353 -10.49 2.91 17.67
C SER A 353 -9.85 4.20 17.17
N THR A 354 -10.40 4.80 16.11
CA THR A 354 -9.88 6.09 15.57
C THR A 354 -10.11 7.27 16.50
N ALA A 355 -11.12 7.18 17.38
CA ALA A 355 -11.39 8.22 18.37
C ALA A 355 -10.34 8.28 19.47
N THR A 356 -9.87 7.09 19.94
CA THR A 356 -8.98 6.99 21.09
C THR A 356 -7.56 6.55 20.76
N GLY A 357 -7.34 5.93 19.60
CA GLY A 357 -6.07 5.30 19.21
C GLY A 357 -5.76 4.00 19.96
N LYS A 358 -6.71 3.48 20.73
CA LYS A 358 -6.54 2.22 21.49
C LYS A 358 -6.89 1.01 20.64
N VAL A 359 -6.11 -0.06 20.77
CA VAL A 359 -6.47 -1.37 20.21
C VAL A 359 -7.67 -1.90 21.02
N VAL A 360 -8.75 -2.19 20.31
CA VAL A 360 -9.98 -2.75 20.90
C VAL A 360 -10.05 -4.26 20.74
N HIS A 361 -9.49 -4.80 19.65
CA HIS A 361 -9.41 -6.23 19.39
C HIS A 361 -8.08 -6.60 18.71
N ARG A 362 -7.67 -7.86 18.90
CA ARG A 362 -6.62 -8.53 18.13
C ARG A 362 -7.16 -9.86 17.64
N ILE A 363 -7.06 -10.07 16.33
CA ILE A 363 -7.60 -11.24 15.64
C ILE A 363 -6.43 -12.07 15.17
N GLY A 364 -6.35 -13.34 15.59
CA GLY A 364 -5.34 -14.28 15.09
C GLY A 364 -5.60 -14.62 13.61
N VAL A 365 -4.55 -14.59 12.80
CA VAL A 365 -4.57 -14.94 11.37
C VAL A 365 -3.38 -15.87 11.04
N GLY A 366 -3.20 -16.21 9.77
CA GLY A 366 -2.05 -17.02 9.34
C GLY A 366 -0.73 -16.26 9.42
N ASP A 367 0.33 -16.91 8.94
CA ASP A 367 1.70 -16.45 9.07
C ASP A 367 2.07 -15.38 8.02
N GLY A 368 2.74 -14.32 8.49
CA GLY A 368 3.19 -13.20 7.68
C GLY A 368 2.04 -12.39 7.06
N PRO A 369 1.01 -11.95 7.83
CA PRO A 369 -0.05 -11.12 7.28
C PRO A 369 0.53 -9.81 6.76
N HIS A 370 0.29 -9.49 5.49
CA HIS A 370 0.84 -8.31 4.82
C HIS A 370 -0.25 -7.30 4.52
N GLY A 371 -0.75 -7.25 3.29
CA GLY A 371 -1.88 -6.41 2.96
C GLY A 371 -3.13 -6.77 3.75
N LEU A 372 -4.11 -5.90 3.78
CA LEU A 372 -5.47 -6.24 4.15
C LEU A 372 -6.46 -5.39 3.37
N ALA A 373 -7.58 -5.99 2.97
CA ALA A 373 -8.65 -5.29 2.29
C ALA A 373 -9.96 -5.42 3.07
N TYR A 374 -10.42 -4.32 3.64
CA TYR A 374 -11.79 -4.24 4.18
C TYR A 374 -12.73 -3.95 3.00
N PHE A 375 -13.71 -4.81 2.73
CA PHE A 375 -14.60 -4.67 1.58
C PHE A 375 -16.04 -5.05 1.97
N PRO A 376 -17.09 -4.30 1.52
CA PRO A 376 -17.00 -3.09 0.69
C PRO A 376 -16.58 -1.83 1.44
N GLN A 377 -16.19 -0.81 0.68
CA GLN A 377 -15.77 0.50 1.18
C GLN A 377 -16.53 1.63 0.45
N PRO A 378 -16.66 2.83 1.06
CA PRO A 378 -17.07 4.02 0.36
C PRO A 378 -16.15 4.33 -0.82
N GLY A 379 -16.71 4.96 -1.85
CA GLY A 379 -16.02 5.27 -3.10
C GLY A 379 -16.75 4.75 -4.31
N ARG A 380 -16.54 5.36 -5.46
CA ARG A 380 -17.19 5.00 -6.72
C ARG A 380 -16.47 3.88 -7.46
N PHE A 381 -15.15 3.87 -7.35
CA PHE A 381 -14.26 2.89 -7.96
C PHE A 381 -13.01 2.70 -7.11
N SER A 382 -12.29 1.63 -7.37
CA SER A 382 -11.00 1.35 -6.73
C SER A 382 -9.85 1.64 -7.68
N LEU A 383 -8.79 2.25 -7.16
CA LEU A 383 -7.50 2.35 -7.85
C LEU A 383 -6.64 1.10 -7.65
N GLY A 384 -7.11 0.14 -6.89
CA GLY A 384 -6.38 -1.10 -6.61
C GLY A 384 -5.68 -1.11 -5.25
N HIS A 385 -4.54 -1.76 -5.18
CA HIS A 385 -3.81 -2.03 -3.94
C HIS A 385 -4.74 -2.70 -2.90
N ASN A 386 -4.62 -2.43 -1.62
CA ASN A 386 -5.54 -2.92 -0.58
C ASN A 386 -6.95 -2.27 -0.62
N GLY A 387 -7.23 -1.44 -1.61
CA GLY A 387 -8.43 -0.64 -1.73
C GLY A 387 -8.14 0.83 -1.48
N VAL A 388 -7.59 1.48 -2.49
CA VAL A 388 -7.54 2.94 -2.59
C VAL A 388 -8.75 3.35 -3.42
N TYR A 389 -9.68 4.04 -2.80
CA TYR A 389 -10.96 4.41 -3.42
C TYR A 389 -10.98 5.89 -3.80
N ARG A 390 -11.82 6.20 -4.79
CA ARG A 390 -12.07 7.57 -5.25
C ARG A 390 -13.52 7.77 -5.66
#